data_52290067ea8ecc6454e48e83c95fd9d8
#
_entry.id   52290067ea8ecc6454e48e83c95fd9d8
#
_cell.length_a   1.000
_cell.length_b   1.000
_cell.length_c   1.000
_cell.angle_alpha   90.00
_cell.angle_beta   90.00
_cell.angle_gamma   90.00
#
_symmetry.space_group_name_H-M   'P 1'
#
loop_
_entity.id
_entity.type
_entity.pdbx_description
1 polymer ?
#
loop_
_entity_poly.entity_id
_entity_poly.type
_entity_poly.pdbx_seq_one_letter_code
_entity_poly.pdbx_strand_id
1 'polypeptide(L)'
;SSMAGTGVGVIRIAEFTDQTPSALLASIAQLQKSGAKALVLDVRNTARGPLLSGIATARLFVAAGTLAMRDVRGANRETMAAATGDGGVTVPLALLVDVGTTGAAELFASALAGQKRAELFGERTGGRAAQQRLFKLPDGSALWMSYAWYLTPAGNPIHERGLQPDVAVEQPDIDFGAEPPAADATLDKAVERLRSRLSS
;
A
#
# COMPACT_ATOMS: atom_id res chain seq x y z
N SER A 1 -9.99 -5.64 -11.74
CA SER A 1 -11.01 -5.31 -10.73
C SER A 1 -12.22 -6.21 -10.88
N SER A 2 -12.84 -6.60 -9.77
CA SER A 2 -14.01 -7.49 -9.70
C SER A 2 -14.87 -7.15 -8.48
N MET A 3 -16.10 -7.70 -8.45
CA MET A 3 -16.94 -7.65 -7.25
C MET A 3 -16.70 -8.89 -6.38
N ALA A 4 -16.48 -8.71 -5.08
CA ALA A 4 -16.42 -9.79 -4.09
C ALA A 4 -17.77 -9.88 -3.36
N GLY A 5 -18.76 -10.47 -4.02
CA GLY A 5 -20.14 -10.53 -3.53
C GLY A 5 -20.81 -9.16 -3.48
N THR A 6 -21.85 -9.02 -2.65
CA THR A 6 -22.70 -7.83 -2.64
C THR A 6 -21.99 -6.63 -1.98
N GLY A 7 -21.81 -5.54 -2.73
CA GLY A 7 -21.41 -4.24 -2.22
C GLY A 7 -19.91 -4.03 -1.98
N VAL A 8 -19.03 -5.02 -2.21
CA VAL A 8 -17.59 -4.88 -2.05
C VAL A 8 -16.88 -5.07 -3.39
N GLY A 9 -16.16 -4.04 -3.84
CA GLY A 9 -15.29 -4.12 -5.01
C GLY A 9 -13.86 -4.49 -4.62
N VAL A 10 -13.17 -5.24 -5.47
CA VAL A 10 -11.77 -5.64 -5.29
C VAL A 10 -10.95 -5.11 -6.45
N ILE A 11 -9.86 -4.42 -6.16
CA ILE A 11 -8.91 -3.92 -7.14
C ILE A 11 -7.51 -4.42 -6.78
N ARG A 12 -6.89 -5.14 -7.70
CA ARG A 12 -5.49 -5.54 -7.61
C ARG A 12 -4.61 -4.44 -8.21
N ILE A 13 -3.61 -3.99 -7.44
CA ILE A 13 -2.57 -3.07 -7.91
C ILE A 13 -1.28 -3.88 -8.06
N ALA A 14 -0.87 -4.16 -9.30
CA ALA A 14 0.32 -4.99 -9.59
C ALA A 14 1.62 -4.18 -9.58
N GLU A 15 1.53 -2.87 -9.84
CA GLU A 15 2.66 -1.94 -9.82
C GLU A 15 2.18 -0.51 -9.56
N PHE A 16 3.09 0.34 -9.10
CA PHE A 16 2.85 1.76 -8.92
C PHE A 16 3.60 2.56 -9.98
N THR A 17 2.86 3.30 -10.79
CA THR A 17 3.37 4.20 -11.84
C THR A 17 2.72 5.56 -11.71
N ASP A 18 3.14 6.53 -12.51
CA ASP A 18 2.50 7.85 -12.55
C ASP A 18 1.04 7.78 -13.08
N GLN A 19 0.67 6.69 -13.75
CA GLN A 19 -0.69 6.45 -14.24
C GLN A 19 -1.58 5.71 -13.22
N THR A 20 -1.01 5.13 -12.17
CA THR A 20 -1.77 4.35 -11.19
C THR A 20 -2.91 5.15 -10.55
N PRO A 21 -2.76 6.44 -10.17
CA PRO A 21 -3.86 7.21 -9.61
C PRO A 21 -5.06 7.31 -10.55
N SER A 22 -4.86 7.65 -11.82
CA SER A 22 -5.94 7.80 -12.80
C SER A 22 -6.61 6.47 -13.15
N ALA A 23 -5.82 5.40 -13.33
CA ALA A 23 -6.33 4.06 -13.59
C ALA A 23 -7.13 3.52 -12.40
N LEU A 24 -6.68 3.80 -11.18
CA LEU A 24 -7.39 3.40 -9.96
C LEU A 24 -8.72 4.14 -9.82
N LEU A 25 -8.78 5.45 -10.07
CA LEU A 25 -10.02 6.22 -10.09
C LEU A 25 -11.02 5.69 -11.12
N ALA A 26 -10.57 5.35 -12.33
CA ALA A 26 -11.43 4.76 -13.36
C ALA A 26 -12.01 3.41 -12.92
N SER A 27 -11.19 2.55 -12.31
CA SER A 27 -11.61 1.25 -11.77
C SER A 27 -12.61 1.40 -10.62
N ILE A 28 -12.37 2.36 -9.71
CA ILE A 28 -13.28 2.68 -8.59
C ILE A 28 -14.63 3.13 -9.14
N ALA A 29 -14.65 4.07 -10.09
CA ALA A 29 -15.88 4.57 -10.69
C ALA A 29 -16.69 3.46 -11.37
N GLN A 30 -16.01 2.53 -12.05
CA GLN A 30 -16.66 1.37 -12.66
C GLN A 30 -17.29 0.44 -11.61
N LEU A 31 -16.57 0.10 -10.54
CA LEU A 31 -17.07 -0.73 -9.46
C LEU A 31 -18.24 -0.08 -8.72
N GLN A 32 -18.19 1.23 -8.49
CA GLN A 32 -19.29 1.97 -7.88
C GLN A 32 -20.56 1.94 -8.75
N LYS A 33 -20.43 2.06 -10.09
CA LYS A 33 -21.54 1.86 -11.03
C LYS A 33 -22.11 0.44 -10.96
N SER A 34 -21.27 -0.56 -10.63
CA SER A 34 -21.67 -1.95 -10.43
C SER A 34 -22.21 -2.21 -9.01
N GLY A 35 -22.36 -1.18 -8.17
CA GLY A 35 -22.93 -1.28 -6.83
C GLY A 35 -21.95 -1.47 -5.70
N ALA A 36 -20.64 -1.26 -5.92
CA ALA A 36 -19.65 -1.28 -4.83
C ALA A 36 -19.85 -0.08 -3.89
N LYS A 37 -20.00 -0.35 -2.61
CA LYS A 37 -20.11 0.62 -1.51
C LYS A 37 -18.86 0.64 -0.63
N ALA A 38 -18.00 -0.38 -0.75
CA ALA A 38 -16.70 -0.50 -0.09
C ALA A 38 -15.68 -1.12 -1.03
N LEU A 39 -14.40 -0.96 -0.75
CA LEU A 39 -13.31 -1.42 -1.61
C LEU A 39 -12.27 -2.21 -0.82
N VAL A 40 -11.79 -3.29 -1.41
CA VAL A 40 -10.55 -3.97 -1.04
C VAL A 40 -9.51 -3.62 -2.10
N LEU A 41 -8.38 -3.07 -1.68
CA LEU A 41 -7.21 -2.87 -2.54
C LEU A 41 -6.18 -3.94 -2.21
N ASP A 42 -5.86 -4.77 -3.18
CA ASP A 42 -4.88 -5.84 -3.02
C ASP A 42 -3.52 -5.37 -3.56
N VAL A 43 -2.56 -5.20 -2.66
CA VAL A 43 -1.17 -4.83 -2.95
C VAL A 43 -0.18 -5.94 -2.56
N ARG A 44 -0.65 -7.16 -2.34
CA ARG A 44 0.21 -8.33 -2.09
C ARG A 44 1.12 -8.58 -3.28
N ASN A 45 2.34 -9.04 -3.05
CA ASN A 45 3.36 -9.26 -4.10
C ASN A 45 3.57 -8.07 -5.04
N THR A 46 3.40 -6.83 -4.54
CA THR A 46 3.59 -5.60 -5.31
C THR A 46 4.89 -4.94 -4.89
N ALA A 47 5.90 -5.05 -5.77
CA ALA A 47 7.26 -4.59 -5.50
C ALA A 47 7.79 -3.58 -6.54
N ARG A 48 6.99 -3.25 -7.58
CA ARG A 48 7.44 -2.43 -8.70
C ARG A 48 6.91 -1.01 -8.62
N GLY A 49 7.73 -0.10 -9.10
CA GLY A 49 7.39 1.31 -9.32
C GLY A 49 8.18 2.29 -8.46
N PRO A 50 8.21 3.56 -8.87
CA PRO A 50 8.84 4.62 -8.11
C PRO A 50 8.19 4.79 -6.73
N LEU A 51 8.99 4.98 -5.70
CA LEU A 51 8.51 5.12 -4.31
C LEU A 51 7.44 6.21 -4.17
N LEU A 52 7.64 7.35 -4.83
CA LEU A 52 6.72 8.49 -4.74
C LEU A 52 5.37 8.24 -5.42
N SER A 53 5.27 7.29 -6.36
CA SER A 53 3.99 6.92 -6.98
C SER A 53 3.02 6.29 -5.97
N GLY A 54 3.55 5.62 -4.92
CA GLY A 54 2.75 5.16 -3.78
C GLY A 54 2.11 6.32 -3.01
N ILE A 55 2.90 7.38 -2.72
CA ILE A 55 2.40 8.59 -2.06
C ILE A 55 1.38 9.32 -2.94
N ALA A 56 1.68 9.48 -4.25
CA ALA A 56 0.75 10.09 -5.20
C ALA A 56 -0.60 9.35 -5.24
N THR A 57 -0.57 8.02 -5.19
CA THR A 57 -1.78 7.20 -5.15
C THR A 57 -2.54 7.35 -3.81
N ALA A 58 -1.82 7.47 -2.67
CA ALA A 58 -2.45 7.65 -1.36
C ALA A 58 -3.24 8.97 -1.25
N ARG A 59 -2.85 10.00 -2.01
CA ARG A 59 -3.57 11.29 -2.08
C ARG A 59 -5.03 11.16 -2.55
N LEU A 60 -5.36 10.11 -3.27
CA LEU A 60 -6.76 9.84 -3.66
C LEU A 60 -7.68 9.60 -2.45
N PHE A 61 -7.13 9.11 -1.35
CA PHE A 61 -7.87 8.60 -0.20
C PHE A 61 -7.71 9.43 1.07
N VAL A 62 -6.67 10.26 1.15
CA VAL A 62 -6.30 11.00 2.36
C VAL A 62 -6.42 12.48 2.10
N ALA A 63 -7.39 13.14 2.74
CA ALA A 63 -7.69 14.56 2.53
C ALA A 63 -6.76 15.50 3.30
N ALA A 64 -6.15 15.06 4.40
CA ALA A 64 -5.32 15.90 5.26
C ALA A 64 -4.31 15.07 6.06
N GLY A 65 -3.27 15.72 6.57
CA GLY A 65 -2.25 15.12 7.42
C GLY A 65 -1.03 14.62 6.67
N THR A 66 -0.08 14.06 7.41
CA THR A 66 1.17 13.52 6.89
C THR A 66 0.93 12.18 6.20
N LEU A 67 1.45 12.02 4.98
CA LEU A 67 1.40 10.77 4.23
C LEU A 67 2.64 9.91 4.47
N ALA A 68 3.80 10.53 4.51
CA ALA A 68 5.08 9.91 4.81
C ALA A 68 6.09 10.97 5.25
N MET A 69 7.20 10.53 5.84
CA MET A 69 8.38 11.35 6.05
C MET A 69 9.56 10.74 5.31
N ARG A 70 10.50 11.58 4.88
CA ARG A 70 11.74 11.16 4.23
C ARG A 70 12.90 11.66 5.04
N ASP A 71 13.81 10.76 5.38
CA ASP A 71 15.01 11.02 6.14
C ASP A 71 16.25 10.79 5.27
N VAL A 72 17.12 11.79 5.20
CA VAL A 72 18.36 11.75 4.44
C VAL A 72 19.49 12.10 5.38
N ARG A 73 20.54 11.27 5.43
CA ARG A 73 21.67 11.53 6.32
C ARG A 73 22.31 12.90 6.06
N GLY A 74 22.36 13.71 7.09
CA GLY A 74 22.94 15.07 7.03
C GLY A 74 22.01 16.15 6.46
N ALA A 75 20.73 15.84 6.25
CA ALA A 75 19.72 16.81 5.84
C ALA A 75 18.54 16.87 6.83
N ASN A 76 17.75 17.91 6.74
CA ASN A 76 16.51 17.98 7.51
C ASN A 76 15.50 16.95 6.98
N ARG A 77 14.72 16.38 7.89
CA ARG A 77 13.63 15.48 7.55
C ARG A 77 12.57 16.20 6.73
N GLU A 78 12.19 15.63 5.62
CA GLU A 78 11.11 16.10 4.77
C GLU A 78 9.78 15.47 5.19
N THR A 79 8.72 16.27 5.28
CA THR A 79 7.35 15.77 5.50
C THR A 79 6.54 15.86 4.22
N MET A 80 5.96 14.76 3.79
CA MET A 80 5.05 14.67 2.66
C MET A 80 3.63 14.67 3.20
N ALA A 81 2.89 15.74 2.99
CA ALA A 81 1.53 15.90 3.47
C ALA A 81 0.51 15.85 2.32
N ALA A 82 -0.73 15.53 2.66
CA ALA A 82 -1.87 15.73 1.78
C ALA A 82 -2.05 17.22 1.46
N ALA A 83 -2.54 17.53 0.27
CA ALA A 83 -2.78 18.87 -0.22
C ALA A 83 -4.28 19.15 -0.37
N THR A 84 -4.63 20.41 -0.53
CA THR A 84 -6.01 20.80 -0.83
C THR A 84 -6.50 20.14 -2.11
N GLY A 85 -7.64 19.45 -2.04
CA GLY A 85 -8.22 18.70 -3.14
C GLY A 85 -7.90 17.19 -3.11
N ASP A 86 -7.03 16.73 -2.22
CA ASP A 86 -6.80 15.31 -1.98
C ASP A 86 -7.99 14.66 -1.25
N GLY A 87 -8.05 13.32 -1.20
CA GLY A 87 -9.03 12.57 -0.41
C GLY A 87 -10.43 12.44 -1.04
N GLY A 88 -10.52 12.58 -2.36
CA GLY A 88 -11.80 12.49 -3.06
C GLY A 88 -12.51 11.13 -2.97
N VAL A 89 -11.78 10.05 -2.65
CA VAL A 89 -12.34 8.70 -2.47
C VAL A 89 -12.60 8.43 -0.99
N THR A 90 -13.87 8.41 -0.60
CA THR A 90 -14.29 8.33 0.82
C THR A 90 -14.92 7.00 1.24
N VAL A 91 -15.19 6.09 0.30
CA VAL A 91 -15.82 4.78 0.60
C VAL A 91 -14.98 3.95 1.59
N PRO A 92 -15.59 3.11 2.44
CA PRO A 92 -14.86 2.20 3.33
C PRO A 92 -13.82 1.38 2.58
N LEU A 93 -12.64 1.20 3.17
CA LEU A 93 -11.47 0.66 2.51
C LEU A 93 -10.72 -0.32 3.40
N ALA A 94 -10.28 -1.43 2.83
CA ALA A 94 -9.32 -2.38 3.39
C ALA A 94 -8.17 -2.62 2.41
N LEU A 95 -6.97 -2.88 2.93
CA LEU A 95 -5.78 -3.24 2.13
C LEU A 95 -5.35 -4.66 2.46
N LEU A 96 -5.04 -5.45 1.41
CA LEU A 96 -4.37 -6.74 1.55
C LEU A 96 -2.87 -6.54 1.33
N VAL A 97 -2.07 -7.00 2.30
CA VAL A 97 -0.61 -6.87 2.31
C VAL A 97 0.05 -8.22 2.63
N ASP A 98 1.29 -8.40 2.18
CA ASP A 98 2.11 -9.58 2.45
C ASP A 98 3.61 -9.23 2.45
N VAL A 99 4.48 -10.21 2.62
CA VAL A 99 5.93 -10.05 2.55
C VAL A 99 6.42 -9.53 1.18
N GLY A 100 5.68 -9.77 0.10
CA GLY A 100 5.95 -9.27 -1.25
C GLY A 100 5.50 -7.83 -1.48
N THR A 101 4.75 -7.25 -0.54
CA THR A 101 4.40 -5.82 -0.54
C THR A 101 5.63 -5.01 -0.15
N THR A 102 6.23 -4.27 -1.10
CA THR A 102 7.49 -3.54 -0.87
C THR A 102 7.50 -2.17 -1.54
N GLY A 103 8.37 -1.29 -1.08
CA GLY A 103 8.66 -0.02 -1.73
C GLY A 103 7.47 0.93 -1.82
N ALA A 104 7.02 1.25 -3.05
CA ALA A 104 5.89 2.15 -3.28
C ALA A 104 4.59 1.66 -2.65
N ALA A 105 4.35 0.33 -2.67
CA ALA A 105 3.19 -0.30 -2.04
C ALA A 105 3.21 -0.13 -0.51
N GLU A 106 4.40 -0.18 0.12
CA GLU A 106 4.54 0.09 1.56
C GLU A 106 4.25 1.55 1.90
N LEU A 107 4.73 2.50 1.09
CA LEU A 107 4.44 3.92 1.32
C LEU A 107 2.94 4.20 1.16
N PHE A 108 2.30 3.60 0.17
CA PHE A 108 0.86 3.68 -0.01
C PHE A 108 0.11 3.11 1.20
N ALA A 109 0.41 1.88 1.61
CA ALA A 109 -0.22 1.21 2.75
C ALA A 109 0.02 1.96 4.06
N SER A 110 1.27 2.43 4.29
CA SER A 110 1.64 3.22 5.47
C SER A 110 0.86 4.53 5.57
N ALA A 111 0.70 5.25 4.46
CA ALA A 111 -0.06 6.49 4.43
C ALA A 111 -1.53 6.26 4.81
N LEU A 112 -2.17 5.22 4.26
CA LEU A 112 -3.57 4.91 4.54
C LEU A 112 -3.79 4.42 5.97
N ALA A 113 -2.94 3.50 6.46
CA ALA A 113 -3.03 3.00 7.82
C ALA A 113 -2.74 4.09 8.85
N GLY A 114 -1.68 4.89 8.64
CA GLY A 114 -1.29 5.97 9.55
C GLY A 114 -2.34 7.07 9.69
N GLN A 115 -3.14 7.30 8.64
CA GLN A 115 -4.28 8.21 8.66
C GLN A 115 -5.61 7.51 9.02
N LYS A 116 -5.56 6.25 9.44
CA LYS A 116 -6.73 5.43 9.80
C LYS A 116 -7.78 5.36 8.66
N ARG A 117 -7.31 5.48 7.42
CA ARG A 117 -8.16 5.46 6.24
C ARG A 117 -8.49 4.04 5.79
N ALA A 118 -7.58 3.10 6.04
CA ALA A 118 -7.76 1.68 5.76
C ALA A 118 -7.15 0.83 6.87
N GLU A 119 -7.72 -0.35 7.11
CA GLU A 119 -7.10 -1.42 7.90
C GLU A 119 -6.27 -2.31 6.97
N LEU A 120 -5.10 -2.76 7.45
CA LEU A 120 -4.22 -3.69 6.75
C LEU A 120 -4.54 -5.12 7.17
N PHE A 121 -4.73 -6.02 6.20
CA PHE A 121 -5.02 -7.44 6.40
C PHE A 121 -3.92 -8.28 5.75
N GLY A 122 -3.49 -9.34 6.43
CA GLY A 122 -2.53 -10.30 5.89
C GLY A 122 -1.27 -10.43 6.72
N GLU A 123 -0.11 -10.31 6.07
CA GLU A 123 1.19 -10.52 6.67
C GLU A 123 2.02 -9.23 6.73
N ARG A 124 3.09 -9.27 7.52
CA ARG A 124 4.06 -8.18 7.60
C ARG A 124 4.70 -7.91 6.23
N THR A 125 4.83 -6.63 5.86
CA THR A 125 5.42 -6.25 4.58
C THR A 125 6.95 -6.38 4.55
N GLY A 126 7.54 -6.35 3.35
CA GLY A 126 8.94 -6.71 3.15
C GLY A 126 9.99 -5.69 3.60
N GLY A 127 9.61 -4.46 3.98
CA GLY A 127 10.55 -3.49 4.55
C GLY A 127 11.58 -2.93 3.55
N ARG A 128 11.19 -2.56 2.34
CA ARG A 128 12.10 -2.03 1.31
C ARG A 128 11.82 -0.58 0.92
N ALA A 129 11.49 0.26 1.89
CA ALA A 129 11.15 1.66 1.69
C ALA A 129 12.39 2.57 1.81
N ALA A 130 13.42 2.31 1.00
CA ALA A 130 14.61 3.16 0.90
C ALA A 130 14.91 3.52 -0.55
N GLN A 131 15.38 4.74 -0.76
CA GLN A 131 15.87 5.20 -2.05
C GLN A 131 17.35 4.92 -2.19
N GLN A 132 17.74 4.30 -3.28
CA GLN A 132 19.11 3.90 -3.55
C GLN A 132 19.70 4.68 -4.73
N ARG A 133 21.01 4.84 -4.72
CA ARG A 133 21.76 5.36 -5.86
C ARG A 133 23.15 4.78 -5.96
N LEU A 134 23.75 4.90 -7.13
CA LEU A 134 25.11 4.52 -7.40
C LEU A 134 26.06 5.64 -6.95
N PHE A 135 27.02 5.30 -6.10
CA PHE A 135 28.13 6.16 -5.70
C PHE A 135 29.41 5.70 -6.41
N LYS A 136 29.97 6.53 -7.28
CA LYS A 136 31.27 6.26 -7.94
C LYS A 136 32.39 6.51 -6.96
N LEU A 137 33.37 5.60 -6.92
CA LEU A 137 34.56 5.69 -6.10
C LEU A 137 35.77 6.19 -6.92
N PRO A 138 36.83 6.75 -6.26
CA PRO A 138 38.00 7.29 -6.96
C PRO A 138 38.77 6.28 -7.80
N ASP A 139 38.70 4.99 -7.47
CA ASP A 139 39.36 3.89 -8.16
C ASP A 139 38.58 3.40 -9.42
N GLY A 140 37.46 4.05 -9.73
CA GLY A 140 36.58 3.70 -10.87
C GLY A 140 35.52 2.64 -10.53
N SER A 141 35.55 2.06 -9.33
CA SER A 141 34.48 1.19 -8.85
C SER A 141 33.24 1.99 -8.41
N ALA A 142 32.14 1.32 -8.08
CA ALA A 142 30.95 1.98 -7.62
C ALA A 142 30.19 1.14 -6.58
N LEU A 143 29.51 1.83 -5.66
CA LEU A 143 28.66 1.24 -4.63
C LEU A 143 27.20 1.62 -4.88
N TRP A 144 26.32 0.61 -4.86
CA TRP A 144 24.88 0.81 -4.87
C TRP A 144 24.38 0.86 -3.42
N MET A 145 23.97 2.03 -2.94
CA MET A 145 23.66 2.23 -1.53
C MET A 145 22.35 2.99 -1.33
N SER A 146 21.65 2.65 -0.24
CA SER A 146 20.54 3.46 0.26
C SER A 146 21.07 4.79 0.82
N TYR A 147 20.44 5.89 0.41
CA TYR A 147 20.82 7.24 0.84
C TYR A 147 19.65 8.03 1.46
N ALA A 148 18.43 7.59 1.25
CA ALA A 148 17.25 8.17 1.85
C ALA A 148 16.29 7.06 2.30
N TRP A 149 15.69 7.22 3.46
CA TRP A 149 14.76 6.27 4.07
C TRP A 149 13.39 6.92 4.23
N TYR A 150 12.37 6.13 4.01
CA TYR A 150 11.00 6.59 4.23
C TYR A 150 10.47 6.05 5.55
N LEU A 151 9.70 6.91 6.22
CA LEU A 151 9.10 6.67 7.52
C LEU A 151 7.58 6.74 7.38
N THR A 152 6.89 6.07 8.29
CA THR A 152 5.43 6.19 8.42
C THR A 152 5.02 7.63 8.73
N PRO A 153 3.73 8.00 8.62
CA PRO A 153 3.22 9.30 9.08
C PRO A 153 3.57 9.64 10.54
N ALA A 154 3.73 8.62 11.38
CA ALA A 154 4.12 8.76 12.79
C ALA A 154 5.66 8.84 13.00
N GLY A 155 6.47 8.80 11.93
CA GLY A 155 7.92 8.88 11.99
C GLY A 155 8.64 7.54 12.30
N ASN A 156 7.95 6.41 12.26
CA ASN A 156 8.56 5.09 12.45
C ASN A 156 9.22 4.60 11.16
N PRO A 157 10.38 3.95 11.21
CA PRO A 157 11.05 3.42 10.02
C PRO A 157 10.27 2.26 9.40
N ILE A 158 10.13 2.30 8.07
CA ILE A 158 9.55 1.22 7.27
C ILE A 158 10.66 0.30 6.75
N HIS A 159 11.78 0.88 6.31
CA HIS A 159 12.92 0.13 5.76
C HIS A 159 13.48 -0.84 6.81
N GLU A 160 13.75 -2.09 6.41
CA GLU A 160 14.19 -3.23 7.23
C GLU A 160 13.19 -3.70 8.29
N ARG A 161 12.08 -2.99 8.50
CA ARG A 161 11.07 -3.35 9.50
C ARG A 161 9.74 -3.80 8.90
N GLY A 162 9.37 -3.27 7.74
CA GLY A 162 8.05 -3.47 7.15
C GLY A 162 6.93 -2.83 8.00
N LEU A 163 5.71 -3.04 7.52
CA LEU A 163 4.48 -2.64 8.22
C LEU A 163 3.85 -3.90 8.82
N GLN A 164 3.37 -3.79 10.05
CA GLN A 164 2.55 -4.83 10.66
C GLN A 164 1.10 -4.66 10.19
N PRO A 165 0.40 -5.73 9.79
CA PRO A 165 -1.03 -5.64 9.50
C PRO A 165 -1.82 -5.41 10.79
N ASP A 166 -2.96 -4.72 10.69
CA ASP A 166 -3.91 -4.54 11.80
C ASP A 166 -4.62 -5.86 12.11
N VAL A 167 -4.84 -6.68 11.08
CA VAL A 167 -5.44 -8.01 11.17
C VAL A 167 -4.50 -9.02 10.52
N ALA A 168 -3.75 -9.73 11.35
CA ALA A 168 -2.87 -10.79 10.88
C ALA A 168 -3.71 -11.98 10.35
N VAL A 169 -3.33 -12.47 9.17
CA VAL A 169 -3.90 -13.66 8.54
C VAL A 169 -2.74 -14.48 8.04
N GLU A 170 -2.45 -15.57 8.73
CA GLU A 170 -1.41 -16.50 8.31
C GLU A 170 -1.84 -17.19 7.02
N GLN A 171 -0.96 -17.21 6.03
CA GLN A 171 -1.15 -18.02 4.84
C GLN A 171 -0.72 -19.46 5.16
N PRO A 172 -1.45 -20.46 4.68
CA PRO A 172 -0.99 -21.84 4.83
C PRO A 172 0.35 -22.01 4.11
N ASP A 173 1.27 -22.76 4.73
CA ASP A 173 2.48 -23.19 4.06
C ASP A 173 2.09 -24.05 2.85
N ILE A 174 2.52 -23.63 1.66
CA ILE A 174 2.26 -24.35 0.42
C ILE A 174 3.54 -25.05 0.01
N ASP A 175 3.52 -26.37 -0.06
CA ASP A 175 4.64 -27.15 -0.58
C ASP A 175 4.99 -26.72 -2.02
N PHE A 176 6.29 -26.74 -2.33
CA PHE A 176 6.76 -26.36 -3.66
C PHE A 176 6.08 -27.22 -4.75
N GLY A 177 5.35 -26.56 -5.64
CA GLY A 177 4.61 -27.20 -6.72
C GLY A 177 3.18 -27.64 -6.37
N ALA A 178 2.71 -27.40 -5.15
CA ALA A 178 1.30 -27.61 -4.81
C ALA A 178 0.42 -26.48 -5.38
N GLU A 179 -0.84 -26.80 -5.68
CA GLU A 179 -1.81 -25.80 -6.09
C GLU A 179 -2.12 -24.85 -4.93
N PRO A 180 -2.22 -23.53 -5.18
CA PRO A 180 -2.63 -22.59 -4.15
C PRO A 180 -4.03 -22.94 -3.64
N PRO A 181 -4.33 -22.64 -2.35
CA PRO A 181 -5.63 -22.91 -1.76
C PRO A 181 -6.74 -22.19 -2.57
N ALA A 182 -7.85 -22.90 -2.78
CA ALA A 182 -9.00 -22.40 -3.55
C ALA A 182 -9.67 -21.16 -2.89
N ALA A 183 -9.50 -20.98 -1.56
CA ALA A 183 -10.05 -19.88 -0.79
C ALA A 183 -8.95 -18.87 -0.41
N ASP A 184 -9.22 -17.58 -0.58
CA ASP A 184 -8.35 -16.50 -0.15
C ASP A 184 -8.80 -15.98 1.23
N ALA A 185 -8.30 -16.60 2.30
CA ALA A 185 -8.68 -16.29 3.67
C ALA A 185 -8.46 -14.80 4.03
N THR A 186 -7.43 -14.17 3.46
CA THR A 186 -7.15 -12.75 3.70
C THR A 186 -8.20 -11.86 3.05
N LEU A 187 -8.56 -12.16 1.81
CA LEU A 187 -9.61 -11.45 1.09
C LEU A 187 -10.96 -11.64 1.79
N ASP A 188 -11.30 -12.89 2.15
CA ASP A 188 -12.57 -13.22 2.81
C ASP A 188 -12.73 -12.43 4.11
N LYS A 189 -11.69 -12.36 4.95
CA LYS A 189 -11.69 -11.64 6.21
C LYS A 189 -11.84 -10.12 6.01
N ALA A 190 -11.18 -9.55 5.01
CA ALA A 190 -11.31 -8.13 4.66
C ALA A 190 -12.73 -7.80 4.15
N VAL A 191 -13.30 -8.66 3.31
CA VAL A 191 -14.67 -8.52 2.79
C VAL A 191 -15.70 -8.62 3.93
N GLU A 192 -15.56 -9.58 4.83
CA GLU A 192 -16.43 -9.72 6.00
C GLU A 192 -16.39 -8.46 6.88
N ARG A 193 -15.19 -7.94 7.16
CA ARG A 193 -15.01 -6.71 7.93
C ARG A 193 -15.67 -5.50 7.29
N LEU A 194 -15.55 -5.34 5.97
CA LEU A 194 -16.18 -4.24 5.25
C LEU A 194 -17.71 -4.38 5.22
N ARG A 195 -18.22 -5.59 5.05
CA ARG A 195 -19.68 -5.85 5.09
C ARG A 195 -20.30 -5.50 6.45
N SER A 196 -19.65 -5.87 7.54
CA SER A 196 -20.12 -5.53 8.88
C SER A 196 -20.23 -4.01 9.07
N ARG A 197 -19.31 -3.23 8.50
CA ARG A 197 -19.33 -1.75 8.52
C ARG A 197 -20.40 -1.13 7.63
N LEU A 198 -20.84 -1.83 6.56
CA LEU A 198 -21.91 -1.35 5.70
C LEU A 198 -23.31 -1.62 6.27
N SER A 199 -23.39 -2.55 7.23
CA SER A 199 -24.65 -2.96 7.88
C SER A 199 -24.92 -2.22 9.21
N SER A 200 -23.92 -1.46 9.71
CA SER A 200 -24.00 -0.64 10.92
C SER A 200 -24.42 0.78 10.57
#